data_de9bb6738f8d4222330c8e1eb30069d1
#
_entry.id   de9bb6738f8d4222330c8e1eb30069d1
#
_cell.length_a   1.000
_cell.length_b   1.000
_cell.length_c   1.000
_cell.angle_alpha   90.00
_cell.angle_beta   90.00
_cell.angle_gamma   90.00
#
_symmetry.space_group_name_H-M   'P 1'
#
loop_
_entity.id
_entity.type
_entity.pdbx_description
1 polymer ?
#
loop_
_entity_poly.entity_id
_entity_poly.type
_entity_poly.pdbx_seq_one_letter_code
_entity_poly.pdbx_strand_id
1 'polypeptide(L)'
;MGKPLIPAQRREKIQEYLGIHQIARTADLMDLLEASEATVRRDLEWLEQKGILERTHGGAVLNQRVIFEQEYQLRLKNFPDEKKQIGEFAATLIEEGDIVFINSGTTATQVLQHVPRNPRITVFTNNVSALVDIGDPGFSLNVI
;
A
#
# COMPACT_ATOMS: atom_id res chain seq x y z
N MET A 1 0.02 38.39 -2.15
CA MET A 1 1.13 37.49 -2.56
C MET A 1 1.46 36.56 -1.40
N GLY A 2 1.23 35.27 -1.58
CA GLY A 2 1.55 34.27 -0.58
C GLY A 2 3.06 34.13 -0.42
N LYS A 3 3.52 33.75 0.79
CA LYS A 3 4.92 33.45 1.05
C LYS A 3 5.35 32.26 0.17
N PRO A 4 6.48 32.30 -0.55
CA PRO A 4 6.89 31.21 -1.42
C PRO A 4 7.03 29.90 -0.61
N LEU A 5 6.49 28.81 -1.16
CA LEU A 5 6.53 27.51 -0.52
C LEU A 5 7.97 27.04 -0.35
N ILE A 6 8.31 26.50 0.81
CA ILE A 6 9.58 25.82 1.03
C ILE A 6 9.59 24.45 0.31
N PRO A 7 10.75 23.85 -0.02
CA PRO A 7 10.84 22.61 -0.76
C PRO A 7 9.98 21.47 -0.19
N ALA A 8 9.92 21.32 1.12
CA ALA A 8 9.11 20.28 1.77
C ALA A 8 7.61 20.44 1.45
N GLN A 9 7.08 21.65 1.57
CA GLN A 9 5.68 21.95 1.28
C GLN A 9 5.33 21.77 -0.21
N ARG A 10 6.25 22.14 -1.12
CA ARG A 10 6.02 21.91 -2.54
C ARG A 10 5.95 20.42 -2.87
N ARG A 11 6.86 19.61 -2.31
CA ARG A 11 6.88 18.15 -2.52
C ARG A 11 5.67 17.48 -1.94
N GLU A 12 5.17 17.93 -0.80
CA GLU A 12 3.91 17.47 -0.21
C GLU A 12 2.73 17.74 -1.15
N LYS A 13 2.61 18.98 -1.66
CA LYS A 13 1.57 19.31 -2.64
C LYS A 13 1.66 18.51 -3.95
N ILE A 14 2.85 18.21 -4.42
CA ILE A 14 3.04 17.31 -5.59
C ILE A 14 2.50 15.91 -5.28
N GLN A 15 2.81 15.38 -4.09
CA GLN A 15 2.35 14.05 -3.70
C GLN A 15 0.82 14.02 -3.53
N GLU A 16 0.22 15.04 -2.93
CA GLU A 16 -1.23 15.19 -2.82
C GLU A 16 -1.89 15.22 -4.19
N TYR A 17 -1.36 16.03 -5.11
CA TYR A 17 -1.86 16.13 -6.48
C TYR A 17 -1.78 14.77 -7.21
N LEU A 18 -0.63 14.10 -7.13
CA LEU A 18 -0.42 12.79 -7.74
C LEU A 18 -1.28 11.70 -7.05
N GLY A 19 -1.53 11.80 -5.77
CA GLY A 19 -2.42 10.89 -5.03
C GLY A 19 -3.86 10.93 -5.56
N ILE A 20 -4.30 12.10 -6.05
CA ILE A 20 -5.65 12.29 -6.61
C ILE A 20 -5.69 11.93 -8.10
N HIS A 21 -4.70 12.42 -8.87
CA HIS A 21 -4.73 12.39 -10.34
C HIS A 21 -3.88 11.26 -10.94
N GLN A 22 -3.00 10.64 -10.13
CA GLN A 22 -2.04 9.60 -10.50
C GLN A 22 -0.97 10.03 -11.53
N ILE A 23 -1.25 11.07 -12.30
CA ILE A 23 -0.37 11.69 -13.29
C ILE A 23 -0.40 13.21 -13.15
N ALA A 24 0.75 13.86 -13.36
CA ALA A 24 0.85 15.32 -13.38
C ALA A 24 1.73 15.78 -14.56
N ARG A 25 1.31 16.84 -15.26
CA ARG A 25 2.17 17.53 -16.21
C ARG A 25 3.01 18.57 -15.49
N THR A 26 4.23 18.80 -15.96
CA THR A 26 5.10 19.83 -15.38
C THR A 26 4.43 21.22 -15.37
N ALA A 27 3.68 21.57 -16.43
CA ALA A 27 2.95 22.82 -16.51
C ALA A 27 1.90 22.98 -15.38
N ASP A 28 1.10 21.92 -15.14
CA ASP A 28 0.08 21.92 -14.10
C ASP A 28 0.72 22.10 -12.71
N LEU A 29 1.87 21.49 -12.48
CA LEU A 29 2.64 21.63 -11.23
C LEU A 29 3.28 23.01 -11.09
N MET A 30 3.71 23.64 -12.18
CA MET A 30 4.21 25.03 -12.15
C MET A 30 3.12 25.97 -11.67
N ASP A 31 1.89 25.83 -12.19
CA ASP A 31 0.75 26.65 -11.82
C ASP A 31 0.31 26.38 -10.36
N LEU A 32 0.22 25.10 -9.97
CA LEU A 32 -0.15 24.68 -8.62
C LEU A 32 0.81 25.21 -7.54
N LEU A 33 2.11 25.26 -7.85
CA LEU A 33 3.17 25.60 -6.90
C LEU A 33 3.63 27.05 -7.01
N GLU A 34 3.14 27.79 -8.00
CA GLU A 34 3.64 29.13 -8.37
C GLU A 34 5.18 29.13 -8.50
N ALA A 35 5.73 28.10 -9.14
CA ALA A 35 7.16 27.85 -9.21
C ALA A 35 7.66 27.71 -10.65
N SER A 36 8.94 28.02 -10.87
CA SER A 36 9.57 27.84 -12.17
C SER A 36 9.73 26.36 -12.53
N GLU A 37 9.79 26.07 -13.84
CA GLU A 37 10.03 24.71 -14.36
C GLU A 37 11.25 24.06 -13.73
N ALA A 38 12.35 24.81 -13.59
CA ALA A 38 13.58 24.31 -12.98
C ALA A 38 13.38 23.89 -11.53
N THR A 39 12.53 24.59 -10.77
CA THR A 39 12.18 24.26 -9.39
C THR A 39 11.34 22.99 -9.34
N VAL A 40 10.30 22.90 -10.18
CA VAL A 40 9.44 21.71 -10.28
C VAL A 40 10.27 20.48 -10.66
N ARG A 41 11.14 20.59 -11.64
CA ARG A 41 12.01 19.47 -12.07
C ARG A 41 12.89 18.96 -10.93
N ARG A 42 13.50 19.84 -10.12
CA ARG A 42 14.30 19.43 -8.95
C ARG A 42 13.47 18.74 -7.88
N ASP A 43 12.24 19.20 -7.65
CA ASP A 43 11.35 18.57 -6.67
C ASP A 43 10.87 17.20 -7.17
N LEU A 44 10.55 17.06 -8.46
CA LEU A 44 10.22 15.76 -9.09
C LEU A 44 11.41 14.79 -9.05
N GLU A 45 12.62 15.27 -9.34
CA GLU A 45 13.84 14.45 -9.28
C GLU A 45 14.09 13.91 -7.86
N TRP A 46 13.89 14.74 -6.85
CA TRP A 46 14.01 14.32 -5.45
C TRP A 46 12.96 13.25 -5.07
N LEU A 47 11.70 13.42 -5.51
CA LEU A 47 10.62 12.47 -5.26
C LEU A 47 10.85 11.14 -6.01
N GLU A 48 11.40 11.18 -7.21
CA GLU A 48 11.80 10.00 -7.98
C GLU A 48 12.90 9.21 -7.27
N GLN A 49 13.94 9.90 -6.75
CA GLN A 49 15.00 9.27 -5.96
C GLN A 49 14.47 8.62 -4.67
N LYS A 50 13.35 9.08 -4.16
CA LYS A 50 12.63 8.47 -3.02
C LYS A 50 11.70 7.34 -3.42
N GLY A 51 11.58 7.04 -4.72
CA GLY A 51 10.70 5.99 -5.24
C GLY A 51 9.20 6.30 -5.13
N ILE A 52 8.85 7.58 -4.94
CA ILE A 52 7.46 8.02 -4.78
C ILE A 52 6.76 8.14 -6.14
N LEU A 53 7.48 8.59 -7.15
CA LEU A 53 6.99 8.79 -8.52
C LEU A 53 8.02 8.33 -9.55
N GLU A 54 7.59 8.27 -10.80
CA GLU A 54 8.44 8.09 -11.97
C GLU A 54 8.27 9.30 -12.89
N ARG A 55 9.40 9.87 -13.37
CA ARG A 55 9.37 11.01 -14.27
C ARG A 55 9.08 10.55 -15.69
N THR A 56 8.26 11.34 -16.39
CA THR A 56 7.98 11.19 -17.82
C THR A 56 8.55 12.37 -18.60
N HIS A 57 8.45 12.34 -19.95
CA HIS A 57 8.96 13.40 -20.82
C HIS A 57 8.35 14.80 -20.58
N GLY A 58 7.20 14.88 -19.93
CA GLY A 58 6.51 16.17 -19.68
C GLY A 58 5.90 16.30 -18.27
N GLY A 59 6.29 15.42 -17.34
CA GLY A 59 5.71 15.42 -16.00
C GLY A 59 6.14 14.24 -15.16
N ALA A 60 5.21 13.70 -14.38
CA ALA A 60 5.44 12.56 -13.52
C ALA A 60 4.17 11.70 -13.36
N VAL A 61 4.36 10.42 -13.03
CA VAL A 61 3.31 9.48 -12.64
C VAL A 61 3.61 8.95 -11.24
N LEU A 62 2.57 8.70 -10.46
CA LEU A 62 2.74 8.10 -9.14
C LEU A 62 3.28 6.67 -9.31
N ASN A 63 4.25 6.29 -8.46
CA ASN A 63 4.79 4.93 -8.52
C ASN A 63 3.69 3.91 -8.19
N GLN A 64 3.58 2.84 -8.96
CA GLN A 64 2.56 1.81 -8.77
C GLN A 64 2.58 1.21 -7.36
N ARG A 65 3.75 1.07 -6.74
CA ARG A 65 3.86 0.58 -5.35
C ARG A 65 3.14 1.50 -4.37
N VAL A 66 3.25 2.82 -4.57
CA VAL A 66 2.56 3.81 -3.71
C VAL A 66 1.06 3.74 -3.92
N ILE A 67 0.59 3.55 -5.16
CA ILE A 67 -0.83 3.36 -5.47
C ILE A 67 -1.36 2.11 -4.75
N PHE A 68 -0.68 0.98 -4.90
CA PHE A 68 -1.08 -0.28 -4.25
C PHE A 68 -1.12 -0.16 -2.72
N GLU A 69 -0.14 0.53 -2.12
CA GLU A 69 -0.11 0.73 -0.67
C GLU A 69 -1.28 1.60 -0.20
N GLN A 70 -1.57 2.71 -0.90
CA GLN A 70 -2.71 3.56 -0.58
C GLN A 70 -4.04 2.82 -0.70
N GLU A 71 -4.23 2.06 -1.78
CA GLU A 71 -5.42 1.22 -1.98
C GLU A 71 -5.54 0.14 -0.91
N TYR A 72 -4.42 -0.47 -0.50
CA TYR A 72 -4.40 -1.47 0.56
C TYR A 72 -4.83 -0.86 1.89
N GLN A 73 -4.29 0.32 2.25
CA GLN A 73 -4.65 1.04 3.46
C GLN A 73 -6.12 1.47 3.48
N LEU A 74 -6.66 1.91 2.35
CA LEU A 74 -8.08 2.19 2.21
C LEU A 74 -8.93 0.92 2.40
N ARG A 75 -8.52 -0.18 1.77
CA ARG A 75 -9.22 -1.47 1.93
C ARG A 75 -9.16 -2.00 3.35
N LEU A 76 -8.09 -1.78 4.10
CA LEU A 76 -8.01 -2.16 5.52
C LEU A 76 -9.09 -1.48 6.36
N LYS A 77 -9.35 -0.20 6.10
CA LYS A 77 -10.32 0.61 6.86
C LYS A 77 -11.77 0.34 6.48
N ASN A 78 -12.02 -0.20 5.30
CA ASN A 78 -13.36 -0.48 4.80
C ASN A 78 -13.88 -1.81 5.34
N PHE A 79 -15.03 -1.79 5.99
CA PHE A 79 -15.76 -2.98 6.47
C PHE A 79 -14.91 -3.91 7.38
N PRO A 80 -14.26 -3.38 8.45
CA PRO A 80 -13.35 -4.18 9.27
C PRO A 80 -14.06 -5.31 10.03
N ASP A 81 -15.28 -5.07 10.51
CA ASP A 81 -16.05 -6.05 11.28
C ASP A 81 -16.55 -7.20 10.39
N GLU A 82 -17.02 -6.88 9.18
CA GLU A 82 -17.44 -7.88 8.20
C GLU A 82 -16.27 -8.76 7.76
N LYS A 83 -15.11 -8.17 7.51
CA LYS A 83 -13.89 -8.93 7.17
C LYS A 83 -13.46 -9.85 8.31
N LYS A 84 -13.53 -9.36 9.54
CA LYS A 84 -13.24 -10.16 10.72
C LYS A 84 -14.20 -11.35 10.82
N GLN A 85 -15.50 -11.13 10.68
CA GLN A 85 -16.51 -12.20 10.70
C GLN A 85 -16.27 -13.24 9.60
N ILE A 86 -15.93 -12.78 8.38
CA ILE A 86 -15.58 -13.67 7.27
C ILE A 86 -14.33 -14.48 7.62
N GLY A 87 -13.30 -13.83 8.18
CA GLY A 87 -12.06 -14.48 8.58
C GLY A 87 -12.26 -15.53 9.65
N GLU A 88 -13.00 -15.19 10.70
CA GLU A 88 -13.37 -16.11 11.77
C GLU A 88 -14.15 -17.31 11.24
N PHE A 89 -15.17 -17.08 10.43
CA PHE A 89 -15.96 -18.16 9.85
C PHE A 89 -15.11 -19.07 8.94
N ALA A 90 -14.34 -18.48 8.02
CA ALA A 90 -13.50 -19.26 7.12
C ALA A 90 -12.47 -20.11 7.88
N ALA A 91 -11.91 -19.59 8.95
CA ALA A 91 -10.98 -20.33 9.81
C ALA A 91 -11.62 -21.56 10.47
N THR A 92 -12.94 -21.56 10.74
CA THR A 92 -13.65 -22.73 11.28
C THR A 92 -13.74 -23.89 10.30
N LEU A 93 -13.51 -23.64 9.01
CA LEU A 93 -13.53 -24.67 7.97
C LEU A 93 -12.18 -25.39 7.83
N ILE A 94 -11.14 -24.91 8.52
CA ILE A 94 -9.79 -25.46 8.44
C ILE A 94 -9.65 -26.55 9.50
N GLU A 95 -9.30 -27.76 9.04
CA GLU A 95 -9.17 -28.94 9.88
C GLU A 95 -7.70 -29.38 10.05
N GLU A 96 -7.45 -30.21 11.02
CA GLU A 96 -6.15 -30.81 11.27
C GLU A 96 -5.69 -31.65 10.05
N GLY A 97 -4.50 -31.38 9.57
CA GLY A 97 -3.91 -32.03 8.40
C GLY A 97 -4.11 -31.26 7.09
N ASP A 98 -4.85 -30.17 7.13
CA ASP A 98 -5.10 -29.37 5.94
C ASP A 98 -3.85 -28.66 5.45
N ILE A 99 -3.79 -28.50 4.13
CA ILE A 99 -2.87 -27.62 3.41
C ILE A 99 -3.70 -26.49 2.80
N VAL A 100 -3.51 -25.28 3.29
CA VAL A 100 -4.34 -24.13 2.94
C VAL A 100 -3.51 -23.08 2.20
N PHE A 101 -4.03 -22.58 1.08
CA PHE A 101 -3.44 -21.45 0.36
C PHE A 101 -4.24 -20.19 0.66
N ILE A 102 -3.58 -19.20 1.27
CA ILE A 102 -4.18 -17.91 1.62
C ILE A 102 -3.42 -16.82 0.87
N ASN A 103 -4.03 -16.22 -0.15
CA ASN A 103 -3.39 -15.17 -0.94
C ASN A 103 -3.41 -13.80 -0.21
N SER A 104 -2.80 -12.78 -0.82
CA SER A 104 -2.80 -11.43 -0.29
C SER A 104 -4.18 -10.78 -0.39
N GLY A 105 -4.54 -9.98 0.61
CA GLY A 105 -5.79 -9.23 0.67
C GLY A 105 -6.24 -8.97 2.09
N THR A 106 -6.94 -7.86 2.32
CA THR A 106 -7.31 -7.43 3.67
C THR A 106 -8.33 -8.35 4.35
N THR A 107 -9.18 -9.04 3.58
CA THR A 107 -10.08 -10.07 4.10
C THR A 107 -9.34 -11.39 4.31
N ALA A 108 -8.46 -11.78 3.39
CA ALA A 108 -7.63 -12.98 3.52
C ALA A 108 -6.68 -12.88 4.72
N THR A 109 -6.18 -11.69 5.06
CA THR A 109 -5.42 -11.43 6.29
C THR A 109 -6.21 -11.82 7.52
N GLN A 110 -7.52 -11.56 7.57
CA GLN A 110 -8.37 -11.95 8.70
C GLN A 110 -8.48 -13.47 8.82
N VAL A 111 -8.54 -14.21 7.70
CA VAL A 111 -8.50 -15.69 7.77
C VAL A 111 -7.18 -16.15 8.39
N LEU A 112 -6.07 -15.62 7.90
CA LEU A 112 -4.72 -15.99 8.36
C LEU A 112 -4.52 -15.75 9.86
N GLN A 113 -5.09 -14.65 10.40
CA GLN A 113 -5.05 -14.31 11.82
C GLN A 113 -5.88 -15.24 12.71
N HIS A 114 -6.86 -15.94 12.14
CA HIS A 114 -7.79 -16.81 12.88
C HIS A 114 -7.57 -18.31 12.61
N VAL A 115 -6.59 -18.68 11.77
CA VAL A 115 -6.22 -20.09 11.56
C VAL A 115 -5.96 -20.78 12.90
N PRO A 116 -6.53 -21.97 13.15
CA PRO A 116 -6.31 -22.70 14.39
C PRO A 116 -4.81 -22.95 14.66
N ARG A 117 -4.38 -22.74 15.89
CA ARG A 117 -3.01 -23.03 16.34
C ARG A 117 -2.82 -24.54 16.46
N ASN A 118 -2.50 -25.18 15.35
CA ASN A 118 -2.25 -26.62 15.27
C ASN A 118 -1.05 -26.90 14.37
N PRO A 119 0.04 -27.54 14.88
CA PRO A 119 1.26 -27.77 14.11
C PRO A 119 1.07 -28.74 12.90
N ARG A 120 -0.09 -29.41 12.80
CA ARG A 120 -0.45 -30.25 11.67
C ARG A 120 -1.16 -29.52 10.55
N ILE A 121 -1.48 -28.23 10.72
CA ILE A 121 -1.99 -27.37 9.64
C ILE A 121 -0.80 -26.75 8.92
N THR A 122 -0.84 -26.76 7.60
CA THR A 122 0.18 -26.12 6.75
C THR A 122 -0.47 -25.01 5.93
N VAL A 123 0.04 -23.77 6.07
CA VAL A 123 -0.44 -22.61 5.31
C VAL A 123 0.65 -22.14 4.37
N PHE A 124 0.27 -21.88 3.12
CA PHE A 124 1.07 -21.17 2.12
C PHE A 124 0.45 -19.80 1.86
N THR A 125 1.26 -18.75 1.87
CA THR A 125 0.78 -17.39 1.60
C THR A 125 1.80 -16.54 0.86
N ASN A 126 1.33 -15.63 0.02
CA ASN A 126 2.12 -14.55 -0.55
C ASN A 126 1.84 -13.20 0.16
N ASN A 127 1.14 -13.23 1.29
CA ASN A 127 0.76 -12.05 2.06
C ASN A 127 1.84 -11.67 3.07
N VAL A 128 2.91 -11.05 2.61
CA VAL A 128 4.03 -10.63 3.45
C VAL A 128 3.59 -9.62 4.54
N SER A 129 2.64 -8.74 4.23
CA SER A 129 2.15 -7.74 5.18
C SER A 129 1.46 -8.35 6.40
N ALA A 130 0.80 -9.50 6.24
CA ALA A 130 0.13 -10.18 7.34
C ALA A 130 1.09 -10.86 8.32
N LEU A 131 2.33 -11.14 7.90
CA LEU A 131 3.31 -11.83 8.75
C LEU A 131 3.78 -10.99 9.93
N VAL A 132 3.74 -9.67 9.77
CA VAL A 132 4.18 -8.74 10.84
C VAL A 132 3.29 -8.85 12.08
N ASP A 133 2.00 -9.17 11.89
CA ASP A 133 1.00 -9.16 12.96
C ASP A 133 0.77 -10.56 13.58
N ILE A 134 1.26 -11.63 12.95
CA ILE A 134 0.92 -13.02 13.37
C ILE A 134 1.80 -13.51 14.53
N GLY A 135 3.04 -13.04 14.64
CA GLY A 135 4.01 -13.54 15.63
C GLY A 135 4.29 -15.04 15.46
N ASP A 136 4.17 -15.81 16.54
CA ASP A 136 4.21 -17.29 16.47
C ASP A 136 2.82 -17.81 16.06
N PRO A 137 2.66 -18.36 14.84
CA PRO A 137 1.37 -18.79 14.35
C PRO A 137 0.86 -20.08 14.99
N GLY A 138 1.74 -20.92 15.55
CA GLY A 138 1.38 -22.24 16.08
C GLY A 138 0.97 -23.26 15.01
N PHE A 139 1.21 -22.98 13.73
CA PHE A 139 1.04 -23.87 12.57
C PHE A 139 2.21 -23.70 11.61
N SER A 140 2.38 -24.59 10.63
CA SER A 140 3.43 -24.46 9.62
C SER A 140 3.08 -23.36 8.62
N LEU A 141 3.82 -22.24 8.61
CA LEU A 141 3.62 -21.10 7.74
C LEU A 141 4.73 -21.00 6.70
N ASN A 142 4.37 -21.03 5.43
CA ASN A 142 5.27 -20.95 4.29
C ASN A 142 4.93 -19.72 3.43
N VAL A 143 5.92 -18.90 3.15
CA VAL A 143 5.78 -17.72 2.28
C VAL A 143 6.26 -18.08 0.88
N ILE A 144 5.48 -17.73 -0.14
CA ILE A 144 5.73 -18.03 -1.55
C ILE A 144 5.75 -16.75 -2.39
#